data_7e1fd9f0a92be0568e76d09b8ca94a91
#
_entry.id   7e1fd9f0a92be0568e76d09b8ca94a91
#
_cell.length_a   1.000
_cell.length_b   1.000
_cell.length_c   1.000
_cell.angle_alpha   90.00
_cell.angle_beta   90.00
_cell.angle_gamma   90.00
#
_symmetry.space_group_name_H-M   'P 1'
#
loop_
_entity.id
_entity.type
_entity.pdbx_description
1 polymer ?
#
loop_
_entity_poly.entity_id
_entity_poly.type
_entity_poly.pdbx_seq_one_letter_code
_entity_poly.pdbx_strand_id
1 'polypeptide(L)'
;MGREINQRKAAIIGCGFVGSATAFTLMQSQLFSELVLVDVDFDKADGEAKDIAHGIPFAGQMKIHAGTYEDLSDAAIIIVTAGAGQKPGETRLDLVHKNVAIYESIIPRIAEQNKDAILLIVSNPVDILTYTALKLSGYPENRVLGSGTVLDTARLKYALGEHLSVDS
;
A
#
# COMPACT_ATOMS: atom_id res chain seq x y z
N MET A 1 18.16 -7.19 -19.28
CA MET A 1 16.82 -7.17 -19.90
C MET A 1 15.84 -6.91 -18.77
N GLY A 2 15.19 -5.74 -18.72
CA GLY A 2 14.16 -5.46 -17.71
C GLY A 2 13.02 -6.46 -17.85
N ARG A 3 12.46 -6.94 -16.72
CA ARG A 3 11.25 -7.77 -16.76
C ARG A 3 10.09 -6.91 -17.28
N GLU A 4 9.23 -7.50 -18.08
CA GLU A 4 8.02 -6.84 -18.55
C GLU A 4 7.07 -6.66 -17.36
N ILE A 5 6.54 -5.44 -17.19
CA ILE A 5 5.61 -5.12 -16.10
C ILE A 5 4.27 -5.80 -16.35
N ASN A 6 3.82 -6.59 -15.37
CA ASN A 6 2.48 -7.16 -15.37
C ASN A 6 1.46 -6.11 -14.91
N GLN A 7 0.73 -5.52 -15.85
CA GLN A 7 -0.26 -4.47 -15.60
C GLN A 7 -1.40 -4.91 -14.68
N ARG A 8 -1.55 -6.21 -14.45
CA ARG A 8 -2.57 -6.79 -13.57
C ARG A 8 -2.01 -7.36 -12.27
N LYS A 9 -0.79 -6.98 -11.89
CA LYS A 9 -0.17 -7.35 -10.63
C LYS A 9 0.01 -6.13 -9.73
N ALA A 10 -0.47 -6.25 -8.50
CA ALA A 10 -0.25 -5.28 -7.43
C ALA A 10 0.51 -5.94 -6.28
N ALA A 11 1.19 -5.12 -5.49
CA ALA A 11 1.80 -5.54 -4.24
C ALA A 11 1.45 -4.57 -3.11
N ILE A 12 1.34 -5.09 -1.89
CA ILE A 12 1.11 -4.30 -0.67
C ILE A 12 2.26 -4.57 0.28
N ILE A 13 2.90 -3.50 0.74
CA ILE A 13 3.96 -3.55 1.76
C ILE A 13 3.38 -3.11 3.09
N GLY A 14 3.28 -4.06 4.02
CA GLY A 14 2.67 -3.89 5.34
C GLY A 14 1.25 -4.47 5.41
N CYS A 15 1.09 -5.59 6.15
CA CYS A 15 -0.18 -6.29 6.34
C CYS A 15 -0.83 -5.93 7.69
N GLY A 16 -0.81 -4.64 8.04
CA GLY A 16 -1.59 -4.09 9.14
C GLY A 16 -3.05 -3.89 8.72
N PHE A 17 -3.87 -3.28 9.60
CA PHE A 17 -5.31 -3.06 9.32
C PHE A 17 -5.57 -2.37 7.97
N VAL A 18 -4.77 -1.37 7.61
CA VAL A 18 -4.93 -0.65 6.34
C VAL A 18 -4.54 -1.55 5.15
N GLY A 19 -3.42 -2.26 5.26
CA GLY A 19 -2.94 -3.16 4.20
C GLY A 19 -3.91 -4.30 3.93
N SER A 20 -4.37 -4.99 4.98
CA SER A 20 -5.33 -6.09 4.87
C SER A 20 -6.68 -5.62 4.32
N ALA A 21 -7.20 -4.46 4.79
CA ALA A 21 -8.43 -3.87 4.25
C ALA A 21 -8.27 -3.47 2.76
N THR A 22 -7.11 -2.92 2.39
CA THR A 22 -6.79 -2.60 0.99
C THR A 22 -6.74 -3.87 0.14
N ALA A 23 -6.06 -4.91 0.61
CA ALA A 23 -5.98 -6.20 -0.07
C ALA A 23 -7.35 -6.83 -0.31
N PHE A 24 -8.21 -6.84 0.71
CA PHE A 24 -9.58 -7.33 0.61
C PHE A 24 -10.40 -6.54 -0.41
N THR A 25 -10.30 -5.21 -0.39
CA THR A 25 -11.02 -4.34 -1.34
C THR A 25 -10.53 -4.57 -2.77
N LEU A 26 -9.22 -4.72 -2.98
CA LEU A 26 -8.65 -5.01 -4.30
C LEU A 26 -9.08 -6.39 -4.80
N MET A 27 -9.18 -7.38 -3.93
CA MET A 27 -9.72 -8.70 -4.28
C MET A 27 -11.16 -8.59 -4.77
N GLN A 28 -12.01 -7.82 -4.10
CA GLN A 28 -13.40 -7.61 -4.52
C GLN A 28 -13.51 -6.81 -5.83
N SER A 29 -12.63 -5.84 -6.05
CA SER A 29 -12.68 -4.95 -7.23
C SER A 29 -12.31 -5.64 -8.54
N GLN A 30 -11.59 -6.77 -8.50
CA GLN A 30 -11.08 -7.52 -9.65
C GLN A 30 -10.21 -6.69 -10.62
N LEU A 31 -9.62 -5.58 -10.12
CA LEU A 31 -8.71 -4.72 -10.90
C LEU A 31 -7.42 -5.44 -11.26
N PHE A 32 -6.98 -6.37 -10.42
CA PHE A 32 -5.75 -7.13 -10.59
C PHE A 32 -6.06 -8.63 -10.70
N SER A 33 -5.13 -9.38 -11.29
CA SER A 33 -5.17 -10.84 -11.35
C SER A 33 -4.18 -11.48 -10.37
N GLU A 34 -3.22 -10.68 -9.86
CA GLU A 34 -2.26 -11.12 -8.86
C GLU A 34 -2.05 -10.02 -7.80
N LEU A 35 -2.05 -10.43 -6.54
CA LEU A 35 -1.80 -9.57 -5.39
C LEU A 35 -0.75 -10.22 -4.48
N VAL A 36 0.36 -9.53 -4.27
CA VAL A 36 1.45 -9.95 -3.39
C VAL A 36 1.37 -9.18 -2.09
N LEU A 37 1.36 -9.88 -0.96
CA LEU A 37 1.41 -9.28 0.37
C LEU A 37 2.81 -9.46 0.96
N VAL A 38 3.43 -8.37 1.37
CA VAL A 38 4.77 -8.35 1.97
C VAL A 38 4.70 -7.70 3.33
N ASP A 39 5.18 -8.38 4.35
CA ASP A 39 5.33 -7.84 5.70
C ASP A 39 6.67 -8.26 6.29
N VAL A 40 7.15 -7.57 7.31
CA VAL A 40 8.32 -7.98 8.09
C VAL A 40 8.06 -9.30 8.81
N ASP A 41 6.80 -9.53 9.19
CA ASP A 41 6.27 -10.79 9.71
C ASP A 41 5.64 -11.57 8.54
N PHE A 42 6.41 -12.50 7.98
CA PHE A 42 5.96 -13.31 6.84
C PHE A 42 4.76 -14.19 7.19
N ASP A 43 4.71 -14.76 8.40
CA ASP A 43 3.61 -15.62 8.81
C ASP A 43 2.29 -14.84 8.90
N LYS A 44 2.36 -13.58 9.32
CA LYS A 44 1.24 -12.67 9.30
C LYS A 44 0.78 -12.39 7.85
N ALA A 45 1.71 -12.06 6.96
CA ALA A 45 1.37 -11.82 5.54
C ALA A 45 0.73 -13.06 4.90
N ASP A 46 1.24 -14.25 5.20
CA ASP A 46 0.72 -15.52 4.70
C ASP A 46 -0.67 -15.83 5.27
N GLY A 47 -0.89 -15.58 6.55
CA GLY A 47 -2.20 -15.70 7.18
C GLY A 47 -3.25 -14.78 6.54
N GLU A 48 -2.93 -13.49 6.39
CA GLU A 48 -3.80 -12.50 5.74
C GLU A 48 -4.07 -12.88 4.26
N ALA A 49 -3.05 -13.30 3.52
CA ALA A 49 -3.19 -13.71 2.13
C ALA A 49 -4.15 -14.90 1.99
N LYS A 50 -4.03 -15.91 2.85
CA LYS A 50 -4.91 -17.08 2.87
C LYS A 50 -6.34 -16.72 3.25
N ASP A 51 -6.51 -15.90 4.29
CA ASP A 51 -7.84 -15.48 4.74
C ASP A 51 -8.57 -14.70 3.63
N ILE A 52 -7.91 -13.74 3.00
CA ILE A 52 -8.48 -12.98 1.87
C ILE A 52 -8.76 -13.90 0.68
N ALA A 53 -7.87 -14.86 0.38
CA ALA A 53 -8.04 -15.79 -0.73
C ALA A 53 -9.27 -16.69 -0.58
N HIS A 54 -9.74 -16.94 0.65
CA HIS A 54 -10.99 -17.68 0.88
C HIS A 54 -12.24 -16.94 0.34
N GLY A 55 -12.14 -15.62 0.10
CA GLY A 55 -13.19 -14.83 -0.55
C GLY A 55 -13.24 -14.95 -2.08
N ILE A 56 -12.18 -15.47 -2.73
CA ILE A 56 -12.07 -15.56 -4.20
C ILE A 56 -13.27 -16.29 -4.85
N PRO A 57 -13.77 -17.42 -4.31
CA PRO A 57 -14.92 -18.09 -4.91
C PRO A 57 -16.19 -17.25 -5.02
N PHE A 58 -16.29 -16.17 -4.25
CA PHE A 58 -17.44 -15.24 -4.24
C PHE A 58 -17.20 -13.96 -5.03
N ALA A 59 -15.94 -13.62 -5.33
CA ALA A 59 -15.57 -12.36 -5.99
C ALA A 59 -15.11 -12.56 -7.44
N GLY A 60 -14.20 -13.48 -7.69
CA GLY A 60 -13.63 -13.76 -9.01
C GLY A 60 -12.18 -14.22 -8.94
N GLN A 61 -11.56 -14.50 -10.08
CA GLN A 61 -10.23 -15.12 -10.15
C GLN A 61 -9.12 -14.10 -9.84
N MET A 62 -8.36 -14.36 -8.78
CA MET A 62 -7.16 -13.62 -8.42
C MET A 62 -6.19 -14.56 -7.70
N LYS A 63 -4.89 -14.45 -8.01
CA LYS A 63 -3.84 -15.11 -7.23
C LYS A 63 -3.43 -14.17 -6.09
N ILE A 64 -3.63 -14.60 -4.84
CA ILE A 64 -3.24 -13.84 -3.64
C ILE A 64 -2.26 -14.68 -2.85
N HIS A 65 -1.11 -14.13 -2.50
CA HIS A 65 -0.10 -14.84 -1.73
C HIS A 65 0.81 -13.88 -0.96
N ALA A 66 1.39 -14.39 0.13
CA ALA A 66 2.54 -13.74 0.75
C ALA A 66 3.75 -13.86 -0.17
N GLY A 67 4.59 -12.85 -0.18
CA GLY A 67 5.80 -12.82 -0.98
C GLY A 67 6.93 -12.06 -0.30
N THR A 68 8.02 -11.96 -1.02
CA THR A 68 9.22 -11.22 -0.63
C THR A 68 9.41 -10.00 -1.55
N TYR A 69 10.49 -9.24 -1.36
CA TYR A 69 10.77 -8.10 -2.23
C TYR A 69 11.06 -8.51 -3.68
N GLU A 70 11.59 -9.71 -3.89
CA GLU A 70 11.87 -10.27 -5.23
C GLU A 70 10.59 -10.42 -6.08
N ASP A 71 9.45 -10.69 -5.40
CA ASP A 71 8.15 -10.83 -6.05
C ASP A 71 7.56 -9.50 -6.56
N LEU A 72 8.19 -8.36 -6.20
CA LEU A 72 7.78 -7.03 -6.67
C LEU A 72 8.27 -6.72 -8.09
N SER A 73 9.16 -7.52 -8.63
CA SER A 73 9.98 -7.18 -9.81
C SER A 73 9.20 -6.87 -11.08
N ASP A 74 7.96 -7.34 -11.20
CA ASP A 74 7.06 -7.13 -12.34
C ASP A 74 5.71 -6.49 -11.95
N ALA A 75 5.55 -6.06 -10.69
CA ALA A 75 4.32 -5.41 -10.24
C ALA A 75 4.11 -4.04 -10.93
N ALA A 76 2.88 -3.75 -11.36
CA ALA A 76 2.53 -2.45 -11.92
C ALA A 76 2.38 -1.35 -10.86
N ILE A 77 1.91 -1.73 -9.67
CA ILE A 77 1.74 -0.81 -8.54
C ILE A 77 2.20 -1.48 -7.25
N ILE A 78 2.90 -0.72 -6.44
CA ILE A 78 3.34 -1.12 -5.10
C ILE A 78 2.75 -0.12 -4.11
N ILE A 79 1.89 -0.62 -3.22
CA ILE A 79 1.16 0.17 -2.25
C ILE A 79 1.86 0.02 -0.90
N VAL A 80 2.35 1.13 -0.34
CA VAL A 80 3.06 1.13 0.93
C VAL A 80 2.13 1.58 2.05
N THR A 81 1.72 0.64 2.87
CA THR A 81 0.91 0.83 4.07
C THR A 81 1.70 0.56 5.34
N ALA A 82 2.96 0.13 5.20
CA ALA A 82 3.86 -0.12 6.31
C ALA A 82 4.16 1.16 7.09
N GLY A 83 4.06 1.09 8.40
CA GLY A 83 4.34 2.19 9.29
C GLY A 83 3.94 1.87 10.73
N ALA A 84 4.53 2.58 11.67
CA ALA A 84 4.16 2.51 13.07
C ALA A 84 2.99 3.46 13.38
N GLY A 85 2.09 3.03 14.24
CA GLY A 85 1.07 3.88 14.83
C GLY A 85 1.64 4.77 15.95
N GLN A 86 0.99 5.90 16.20
CA GLN A 86 1.32 6.79 17.31
C GLN A 86 0.94 6.09 18.65
N LYS A 87 1.87 6.06 19.59
CA LYS A 87 1.62 5.54 20.93
C LYS A 87 1.18 6.67 21.88
N PRO A 88 0.47 6.34 22.98
CA PRO A 88 0.16 7.33 24.01
C PRO A 88 1.43 8.03 24.51
N GLY A 89 1.40 9.36 24.55
CA GLY A 89 2.54 10.19 24.97
C GLY A 89 3.54 10.54 23.87
N GLU A 90 3.43 10.00 22.68
CA GLU A 90 4.27 10.36 21.55
C GLU A 90 3.77 11.61 20.83
N THR A 91 4.70 12.43 20.38
CA THR A 91 4.40 13.58 19.53
C THR A 91 4.23 13.15 18.06
N ARG A 92 3.65 14.01 17.24
CA ARG A 92 3.62 13.80 15.78
C ARG A 92 5.02 13.74 15.17
N LEU A 93 5.97 14.45 15.75
CA LEU A 93 7.36 14.46 15.26
C LEU A 93 8.05 13.11 15.54
N ASP A 94 7.78 12.50 16.70
CA ASP A 94 8.28 11.15 17.00
C ASP A 94 7.75 10.12 16.00
N LEU A 95 6.48 10.24 15.63
CA LEU A 95 5.87 9.38 14.59
C LEU A 95 6.55 9.57 13.22
N VAL A 96 6.86 10.82 12.84
CA VAL A 96 7.59 11.12 11.60
C VAL A 96 8.94 10.39 11.60
N HIS A 97 9.74 10.58 12.66
CA HIS A 97 11.07 9.96 12.76
C HIS A 97 11.01 8.44 12.67
N LYS A 98 10.06 7.81 13.38
CA LYS A 98 9.87 6.35 13.30
C LYS A 98 9.54 5.87 11.90
N ASN A 99 8.60 6.53 11.25
CA ASN A 99 8.14 6.11 9.94
C ASN A 99 9.16 6.41 8.84
N VAL A 100 9.92 7.50 8.95
CA VAL A 100 11.08 7.75 8.08
C VAL A 100 12.12 6.63 8.20
N ALA A 101 12.48 6.20 9.41
CA ALA A 101 13.41 5.10 9.61
C ALA A 101 12.90 3.77 9.01
N ILE A 102 11.59 3.50 9.10
CA ILE A 102 10.98 2.35 8.43
C ILE A 102 11.15 2.50 6.90
N TYR A 103 10.88 3.67 6.34
CA TYR A 103 11.00 3.94 4.91
C TYR A 103 12.44 3.82 4.40
N GLU A 104 13.42 4.26 5.20
CA GLU A 104 14.86 4.05 4.90
C GLU A 104 15.22 2.58 4.76
N SER A 105 14.51 1.69 5.45
CA SER A 105 14.74 0.24 5.36
C SER A 105 14.01 -0.45 4.22
N ILE A 106 12.84 0.06 3.78
CA ILE A 106 11.99 -0.63 2.81
C ILE A 106 12.05 -0.04 1.40
N ILE A 107 12.11 1.30 1.26
CA ILE A 107 12.04 1.94 -0.06
C ILE A 107 13.22 1.60 -0.96
N PRO A 108 14.48 1.59 -0.49
CA PRO A 108 15.60 1.15 -1.32
C PRO A 108 15.45 -0.30 -1.83
N ARG A 109 14.96 -1.20 -0.97
CA ARG A 109 14.73 -2.61 -1.35
C ARG A 109 13.66 -2.75 -2.44
N ILE A 110 12.59 -1.95 -2.38
CA ILE A 110 11.59 -1.88 -3.45
C ILE A 110 12.26 -1.40 -4.75
N ALA A 111 13.01 -0.32 -4.69
CA ALA A 111 13.65 0.28 -5.85
C ALA A 111 14.73 -0.60 -6.50
N GLU A 112 15.38 -1.48 -5.74
CA GLU A 112 16.31 -2.48 -6.26
C GLU A 112 15.61 -3.53 -7.13
N GLN A 113 14.37 -3.89 -6.77
CA GLN A 113 13.61 -4.91 -7.49
C GLN A 113 12.85 -4.37 -8.70
N ASN A 114 12.29 -3.17 -8.58
CA ASN A 114 11.41 -2.61 -9.60
C ASN A 114 11.52 -1.08 -9.62
N LYS A 115 11.84 -0.50 -10.77
CA LYS A 115 11.92 0.96 -10.98
C LYS A 115 10.81 1.49 -11.90
N ASP A 116 9.98 0.59 -12.40
CA ASP A 116 8.96 0.89 -13.40
C ASP A 116 7.54 0.87 -12.82
N ALA A 117 7.37 0.38 -11.59
CA ALA A 117 6.09 0.40 -10.87
C ALA A 117 5.66 1.83 -10.51
N ILE A 118 4.37 1.99 -10.27
CA ILE A 118 3.84 3.14 -9.51
C ILE A 118 4.00 2.83 -8.03
N LEU A 119 4.59 3.75 -7.28
CA LEU A 119 4.72 3.65 -5.84
C LEU A 119 3.64 4.52 -5.19
N LEU A 120 2.65 3.89 -4.55
CA LEU A 120 1.55 4.55 -3.86
C LEU A 120 1.76 4.53 -2.34
N ILE A 121 1.91 5.70 -1.76
CA ILE A 121 2.15 5.89 -0.33
C ILE A 121 0.83 6.15 0.39
N VAL A 122 0.54 5.33 1.41
CA VAL A 122 -0.69 5.42 2.20
C VAL A 122 -0.41 5.69 3.68
N SER A 123 0.78 5.31 4.16
CA SER A 123 1.18 5.49 5.57
C SER A 123 1.26 6.95 5.96
N ASN A 124 0.89 7.26 7.21
CA ASN A 124 0.96 8.62 7.75
C ASN A 124 2.28 8.91 8.48
N PRO A 125 2.75 10.17 8.40
CA PRO A 125 2.17 11.34 7.70
C PRO A 125 2.46 11.28 6.19
N VAL A 126 1.42 11.17 5.38
CA VAL A 126 1.49 10.76 3.98
C VAL A 126 2.36 11.69 3.11
N ASP A 127 2.26 13.00 3.25
CA ASP A 127 3.02 13.95 2.41
C ASP A 127 4.52 13.86 2.67
N ILE A 128 4.91 13.78 3.94
CA ILE A 128 6.31 13.64 4.35
C ILE A 128 6.86 12.29 3.85
N LEU A 129 6.11 11.21 4.03
CA LEU A 129 6.54 9.88 3.62
C LEU A 129 6.56 9.72 2.10
N THR A 130 5.67 10.39 1.37
CA THR A 130 5.72 10.43 -0.10
C THR A 130 6.99 11.13 -0.58
N TYR A 131 7.32 12.29 0.01
CA TYR A 131 8.57 12.99 -0.30
C TYR A 131 9.80 12.15 0.06
N THR A 132 9.78 11.50 1.23
CA THR A 132 10.85 10.58 1.66
C THR A 132 11.00 9.41 0.66
N ALA A 133 9.89 8.78 0.27
CA ALA A 133 9.89 7.70 -0.70
C ALA A 133 10.47 8.15 -2.06
N LEU A 134 10.08 9.31 -2.55
CA LEU A 134 10.64 9.89 -3.77
C LEU A 134 12.15 10.05 -3.69
N LYS A 135 12.67 10.58 -2.57
CA LYS A 135 14.11 10.79 -2.38
C LYS A 135 14.90 9.50 -2.25
N LEU A 136 14.34 8.51 -1.55
CA LEU A 136 15.02 7.23 -1.30
C LEU A 136 14.95 6.26 -2.50
N SER A 137 13.86 6.30 -3.27
CA SER A 137 13.65 5.36 -4.39
C SER A 137 14.46 5.72 -5.64
N GLY A 138 14.71 7.02 -5.85
CA GLY A 138 15.23 7.52 -7.12
C GLY A 138 14.26 7.31 -8.31
N TYR A 139 12.97 7.10 -8.02
CA TYR A 139 11.92 7.03 -9.05
C TYR A 139 11.67 8.41 -9.68
N PRO A 140 11.20 8.47 -10.92
CA PRO A 140 10.69 9.72 -11.47
C PRO A 140 9.46 10.19 -10.69
N GLU A 141 9.29 11.52 -10.55
CA GLU A 141 8.25 12.14 -9.72
C GLU A 141 6.83 11.66 -10.07
N ASN A 142 6.56 11.44 -11.34
CA ASN A 142 5.26 10.97 -11.83
C ASN A 142 4.94 9.49 -11.51
N ARG A 143 5.86 8.78 -10.84
CA ARG A 143 5.65 7.40 -10.40
C ARG A 143 5.59 7.24 -8.88
N VAL A 144 5.69 8.33 -8.11
CA VAL A 144 5.55 8.30 -6.66
C VAL A 144 4.36 9.16 -6.26
N LEU A 145 3.33 8.53 -5.75
CA LEU A 145 2.06 9.14 -5.41
C LEU A 145 1.76 8.97 -3.93
N GLY A 146 1.26 10.01 -3.28
CA GLY A 146 0.66 9.91 -1.96
C GLY A 146 -0.86 9.83 -2.07
N SER A 147 -1.51 9.07 -1.20
CA SER A 147 -2.98 9.04 -1.10
C SER A 147 -3.57 10.39 -0.71
N GLY A 148 -2.77 11.25 -0.08
CA GLY A 148 -3.10 12.64 0.22
C GLY A 148 -4.41 12.78 0.99
N THR A 149 -5.27 13.65 0.51
CA THR A 149 -6.57 13.97 1.12
C THR A 149 -7.73 13.12 0.58
N VAL A 150 -7.48 12.01 -0.12
CA VAL A 150 -8.54 11.15 -0.68
C VAL A 150 -9.54 10.72 0.41
N LEU A 151 -9.02 10.25 1.56
CA LEU A 151 -9.86 9.84 2.68
C LEU A 151 -10.61 11.02 3.31
N ASP A 152 -9.95 12.16 3.48
CA ASP A 152 -10.58 13.34 4.08
C ASP A 152 -11.63 13.94 3.15
N THR A 153 -11.40 13.91 1.86
CA THR A 153 -12.40 14.28 0.84
C THR A 153 -13.61 13.36 0.88
N ALA A 154 -13.41 12.04 1.01
CA ALA A 154 -14.51 11.08 1.15
C ALA A 154 -15.33 11.34 2.42
N ARG A 155 -14.66 11.59 3.55
CA ARG A 155 -15.32 11.95 4.81
C ARG A 155 -16.14 13.24 4.70
N LEU A 156 -15.57 14.25 4.05
CA LEU A 156 -16.28 15.52 3.83
C LEU A 156 -17.51 15.32 2.96
N LYS A 157 -17.39 14.59 1.86
CA LYS A 157 -18.53 14.28 0.99
C LYS A 157 -19.64 13.56 1.75
N TYR A 158 -19.29 12.53 2.52
CA TYR A 158 -20.25 11.80 3.34
C TYR A 158 -20.96 12.72 4.35
N ALA A 159 -20.21 13.51 5.11
CA ALA A 159 -20.77 14.43 6.10
C ALA A 159 -21.67 15.51 5.47
N LEU A 160 -21.32 16.00 4.29
CA LEU A 160 -22.16 16.95 3.54
C LEU A 160 -23.44 16.27 3.03
N GLY A 161 -23.36 15.03 2.52
CA GLY A 161 -24.52 14.25 2.11
C GLY A 161 -25.52 14.08 3.26
N GLU A 162 -25.05 13.66 4.43
CA GLU A 162 -25.86 13.55 5.64
C GLU A 162 -26.49 14.90 6.04
N HIS A 163 -25.70 15.97 6.06
CA HIS A 163 -26.18 17.30 6.47
C HIS A 163 -27.23 17.89 5.51
N LEU A 164 -27.03 17.69 4.22
CA LEU A 164 -27.90 18.22 3.17
C LEU A 164 -29.02 17.25 2.74
N SER A 165 -29.03 16.02 3.28
CA SER A 165 -29.96 14.95 2.89
C SER A 165 -29.94 14.65 1.38
N VAL A 166 -28.74 14.57 0.81
CA VAL A 166 -28.48 14.20 -0.59
C VAL A 166 -27.44 13.08 -0.68
N ASP A 167 -27.37 12.42 -1.82
CA ASP A 167 -26.33 11.41 -2.07
C ASP A 167 -24.93 12.06 -2.08
N SER A 168 -23.95 11.35 -1.49
CA SER A 168 -22.58 11.83 -1.29
C SER A 168 -21.63 11.44 -2.44
#